data_235062bbf042f3f792a9e5b44ba85013
#
_entry.id   235062bbf042f3f792a9e5b44ba85013
#
_cell.length_a   1.000
_cell.length_b   1.000
_cell.length_c   1.000
_cell.angle_alpha   90.00
_cell.angle_beta   90.00
_cell.angle_gamma   90.00
#
_symmetry.space_group_name_H-M   'P 1'
#
loop_
_entity.id
_entity.type
_entity.pdbx_description
1 polymer ?
#
loop_
_entity_poly.entity_id
_entity_poly.type
_entity_poly.pdbx_seq_one_letter_code
_entity_poly.pdbx_strand_id
1 'polypeptide(L)'
;MKRTIAIIHFNTPELTEACILSIRKQGCQWPVVVFDNSADITAPAGTNGNDPKEDTIIKARPFRQKMRGVKVIDNTKGQVIDFEQFLSLYPDRNPQLGVYKSSVWGSAKHIVTVQKLWELLPDGFILVESDTLVKRDITELWKEQYSFCGYVQRNQNGNRFKVPRILPMLCYMNVPKLTKEGARYFDPDRCWGLKADANLRGNWFDTGACLLDDVLRMRPRLKGLHVDIRLFIEHYGGGSWHQGDLQRQSAWLKQHEALWEPVENNNAKIFICTHTDFEQAVWNDVYEVIDSREIGEGDVPSLFYSELWQMMSVSKRKRLPRYIGFVQYRKYLSFMDKVPALAKLIDERGAITTQPIDLGMTMREQYATWGNPADLDLMTDIIREQHPDMAEAWDKALDSRLFHPASIAIMKTEDWREMFSVAWDVANEYLRRIGGDIVARVKANEKAYHIGEYDFTTLTHEIRVGGQICERIVSAWMDWKFPNAAQFPMVTVADKIEVPFTPTSKPQRTKRTNSKK
;
A
#
# COMPACT_ATOMS: atom_id res chain seq x y z
N MET A 1 -12.98 10.82 17.30
CA MET A 1 -11.86 11.59 16.71
C MET A 1 -12.09 11.74 15.22
N LYS A 2 -11.94 12.95 14.70
CA LYS A 2 -12.08 13.21 13.26
C LYS A 2 -10.76 12.88 12.56
N ARG A 3 -10.75 11.82 11.78
CA ARG A 3 -9.56 11.36 11.04
C ARG A 3 -9.28 12.30 9.88
N THR A 4 -8.09 12.85 9.79
CA THR A 4 -7.72 13.87 8.81
C THR A 4 -6.31 13.62 8.27
N ILE A 5 -6.10 13.89 7.01
CA ILE A 5 -4.78 13.94 6.37
C ILE A 5 -4.37 15.41 6.26
N ALA A 6 -3.16 15.75 6.65
CA ALA A 6 -2.60 17.09 6.55
C ALA A 6 -1.44 17.10 5.55
N ILE A 7 -1.47 18.03 4.62
CA ILE A 7 -0.41 18.24 3.62
C ILE A 7 0.10 19.67 3.78
N ILE A 8 1.42 19.84 3.88
CA ILE A 8 2.05 21.14 3.86
C ILE A 8 2.52 21.44 2.44
N HIS A 9 1.92 22.46 1.84
CA HIS A 9 2.21 22.88 0.49
C HIS A 9 3.15 24.10 0.47
N PHE A 10 4.11 24.08 -0.45
CA PHE A 10 4.98 25.20 -0.72
C PHE A 10 5.43 25.24 -2.19
N ASN A 11 4.80 26.09 -3.01
CA ASN A 11 5.12 26.35 -4.42
C ASN A 11 5.13 25.15 -5.40
N THR A 12 4.53 24.01 -5.06
CA THR A 12 4.54 22.79 -5.87
C THR A 12 3.12 22.26 -6.12
N PRO A 13 2.21 23.06 -6.74
CA PRO A 13 0.79 22.68 -6.82
C PRO A 13 0.55 21.37 -7.59
N GLU A 14 1.33 21.06 -8.63
CA GLU A 14 1.18 19.83 -9.39
C GLU A 14 1.57 18.59 -8.57
N LEU A 15 2.65 18.68 -7.78
CA LEU A 15 3.04 17.60 -6.87
C LEU A 15 1.98 17.40 -5.77
N THR A 16 1.45 18.49 -5.22
CA THR A 16 0.39 18.43 -4.20
C THR A 16 -0.89 17.81 -4.75
N GLU A 17 -1.29 18.18 -5.96
CA GLU A 17 -2.45 17.57 -6.63
C GLU A 17 -2.24 16.08 -6.85
N ALA A 18 -1.11 15.68 -7.41
CA ALA A 18 -0.75 14.28 -7.61
C ALA A 18 -0.67 13.51 -6.28
N CYS A 19 -0.15 14.11 -5.21
CA CYS A 19 -0.17 13.55 -3.86
C CYS A 19 -1.62 13.22 -3.42
N ILE A 20 -2.53 14.19 -3.52
CA ILE A 20 -3.94 13.99 -3.15
C ILE A 20 -4.59 12.91 -4.00
N LEU A 21 -4.38 12.95 -5.33
CA LEU A 21 -4.91 11.94 -6.25
C LEU A 21 -4.38 10.55 -5.92
N SER A 22 -3.09 10.42 -5.59
CA SER A 22 -2.51 9.14 -5.18
C SER A 22 -3.15 8.60 -3.90
N ILE A 23 -3.42 9.46 -2.90
CA ILE A 23 -4.14 9.11 -1.67
C ILE A 23 -5.54 8.59 -2.00
N ARG A 24 -6.26 9.28 -2.90
CA ARG A 24 -7.61 8.87 -3.34
C ARG A 24 -7.59 7.56 -4.09
N LYS A 25 -6.58 7.36 -4.93
CA LYS A 25 -6.38 6.13 -5.72
C LYS A 25 -6.18 4.89 -4.83
N GLN A 26 -5.58 5.06 -3.65
CA GLN A 26 -5.46 4.00 -2.64
C GLN A 26 -6.72 3.84 -1.76
N GLY A 27 -7.87 4.38 -2.17
CA GLY A 27 -9.17 4.20 -1.51
C GLY A 27 -9.42 5.13 -0.32
N CYS A 28 -8.46 5.89 0.15
CA CYS A 28 -8.63 6.77 1.30
C CYS A 28 -9.53 7.98 0.97
N GLN A 29 -10.70 8.06 1.61
CA GLN A 29 -11.68 9.14 1.46
C GLN A 29 -11.68 10.15 2.63
N TRP A 30 -10.71 10.08 3.53
CA TRP A 30 -10.64 10.99 4.67
C TRP A 30 -10.48 12.45 4.22
N PRO A 31 -10.99 13.41 4.99
CA PRO A 31 -10.76 14.83 4.74
C PRO A 31 -9.26 15.11 4.63
N VAL A 32 -8.90 15.90 3.63
CA VAL A 32 -7.54 16.41 3.43
C VAL A 32 -7.51 17.89 3.76
N VAL A 33 -6.53 18.30 4.54
CA VAL A 33 -6.24 19.72 4.82
C VAL A 33 -4.89 20.05 4.20
N VAL A 34 -4.90 20.94 3.22
CA VAL A 34 -3.68 21.50 2.63
C VAL A 34 -3.37 22.83 3.33
N PHE A 35 -2.23 22.92 3.99
CA PHE A 35 -1.73 24.18 4.57
C PHE A 35 -0.78 24.84 3.57
N ASP A 36 -1.22 25.92 2.96
CA ASP A 36 -0.51 26.59 1.86
C ASP A 36 0.38 27.72 2.37
N ASN A 37 1.68 27.50 2.35
CA ASN A 37 2.71 28.48 2.72
C ASN A 37 3.42 29.09 1.50
N SER A 38 2.83 29.00 0.30
CA SER A 38 3.46 29.52 -0.91
C SER A 38 3.84 31.00 -0.79
N ALA A 39 5.04 31.32 -1.23
CA ALA A 39 5.58 32.66 -1.18
C ALA A 39 6.60 32.86 -2.32
N ASP A 40 6.86 34.12 -2.68
CA ASP A 40 8.00 34.47 -3.53
C ASP A 40 9.30 34.09 -2.79
N ILE A 41 10.22 33.44 -3.48
CA ILE A 41 11.54 33.10 -2.93
C ILE A 41 12.63 33.57 -3.88
N THR A 42 13.75 33.99 -3.29
CA THR A 42 14.97 34.25 -4.05
C THR A 42 15.87 33.03 -3.97
N ALA A 43 16.07 32.37 -5.11
CA ALA A 43 17.01 31.27 -5.25
C ALA A 43 18.40 31.85 -5.55
N PRO A 44 19.42 31.60 -4.70
CA PRO A 44 20.77 32.05 -4.95
C PRO A 44 21.35 31.49 -6.24
N ALA A 45 22.24 32.24 -6.89
CA ALA A 45 22.99 31.79 -8.06
C ALA A 45 23.65 30.43 -7.82
N GLY A 46 23.56 29.51 -8.78
CA GLY A 46 24.19 28.18 -8.70
C GLY A 46 23.40 27.11 -7.95
N THR A 47 22.20 27.39 -7.41
CA THR A 47 21.42 26.40 -6.64
C THR A 47 20.44 25.55 -7.48
N ASN A 48 20.14 25.93 -8.72
CA ASN A 48 19.08 25.29 -9.54
C ASN A 48 19.59 24.45 -10.71
N GLY A 49 20.85 23.99 -10.70
CA GLY A 49 21.36 23.09 -11.75
C GLY A 49 21.56 23.72 -13.15
N ASN A 50 20.89 24.82 -13.45
CA ASN A 50 21.16 25.72 -14.57
C ASN A 50 21.81 26.95 -13.95
N ASP A 51 23.11 27.03 -14.02
CA ASP A 51 23.95 28.05 -13.39
C ASP A 51 23.55 29.49 -13.82
N PRO A 52 22.51 30.10 -13.24
CA PRO A 52 22.27 31.51 -13.44
C PRO A 52 23.32 32.27 -12.63
N LYS A 53 24.02 33.15 -13.30
CA LYS A 53 25.03 34.02 -12.65
C LYS A 53 24.42 35.01 -11.67
N GLU A 54 23.09 35.09 -11.61
CA GLU A 54 22.31 36.01 -10.78
C GLU A 54 21.24 35.30 -9.97
N ASP A 55 20.86 35.85 -8.84
CA ASP A 55 19.75 35.38 -8.03
C ASP A 55 18.44 35.37 -8.82
N THR A 56 17.72 34.27 -8.78
CA THR A 56 16.46 34.14 -9.51
C THR A 56 15.28 34.22 -8.55
N ILE A 57 14.28 35.05 -8.87
CA ILE A 57 13.03 35.11 -8.12
C ILE A 57 12.08 34.04 -8.63
N ILE A 58 11.78 33.06 -7.79
CA ILE A 58 10.73 32.07 -8.03
C ILE A 58 9.43 32.63 -7.44
N LYS A 59 8.45 32.88 -8.29
CA LYS A 59 7.15 33.40 -7.87
C LYS A 59 6.35 32.37 -7.10
N ALA A 60 5.55 32.86 -6.14
CA ALA A 60 4.61 32.05 -5.38
C ALA A 60 3.66 31.27 -6.30
N ARG A 61 3.50 29.97 -6.01
CA ARG A 61 2.62 29.06 -6.75
C ARG A 61 1.64 28.41 -5.77
N PRO A 62 0.58 29.15 -5.34
CA PRO A 62 -0.38 28.62 -4.38
C PRO A 62 -1.21 27.47 -4.94
N PHE A 63 -1.66 26.60 -4.03
CA PHE A 63 -2.56 25.51 -4.37
C PHE A 63 -4.00 26.04 -4.54
N ARG A 64 -4.52 26.03 -5.75
CA ARG A 64 -5.85 26.59 -6.12
C ARG A 64 -6.85 25.55 -6.62
N GLN A 65 -6.45 24.28 -6.73
CA GLN A 65 -7.31 23.21 -7.24
C GLN A 65 -8.48 22.95 -6.27
N LYS A 66 -9.69 22.89 -6.81
CA LYS A 66 -10.89 22.52 -6.08
C LYS A 66 -11.09 21.01 -6.16
N MET A 67 -10.82 20.31 -5.08
CA MET A 67 -10.96 18.85 -5.01
C MET A 67 -11.95 18.45 -3.92
N ARG A 68 -12.74 17.40 -4.18
CA ARG A 68 -13.74 16.91 -3.21
C ARG A 68 -13.06 16.47 -1.90
N GLY A 69 -13.58 16.97 -0.77
CA GLY A 69 -13.07 16.61 0.55
C GLY A 69 -11.71 17.19 0.89
N VAL A 70 -11.24 18.20 0.13
CA VAL A 70 -10.01 18.96 0.39
C VAL A 70 -10.37 20.36 0.89
N LYS A 71 -9.75 20.74 2.01
CA LYS A 71 -9.82 22.11 2.56
C LYS A 71 -8.44 22.74 2.49
N VAL A 72 -8.34 23.90 1.90
CA VAL A 72 -7.09 24.69 1.89
C VAL A 72 -7.11 25.71 3.03
N ILE A 73 -6.05 25.74 3.82
CA ILE A 73 -5.74 26.80 4.77
C ILE A 73 -4.71 27.67 4.11
N ASP A 74 -5.14 28.83 3.62
CA ASP A 74 -4.30 29.78 2.91
C ASP A 74 -3.45 30.58 3.93
N ASN A 75 -2.15 30.46 3.85
CA ASN A 75 -1.19 31.22 4.63
C ASN A 75 -0.22 32.02 3.73
N THR A 76 -0.57 32.19 2.47
CA THR A 76 0.31 32.86 1.48
C THR A 76 0.63 34.32 1.83
N LYS A 77 -0.23 34.95 2.63
CA LYS A 77 -0.05 36.33 3.15
C LYS A 77 0.24 36.39 4.64
N GLY A 78 0.63 35.28 5.27
CA GLY A 78 0.93 35.24 6.69
C GLY A 78 -0.30 35.36 7.64
N GLN A 79 -1.52 35.17 7.14
CA GLN A 79 -2.74 35.40 7.92
C GLN A 79 -3.02 34.35 9.01
N VAL A 80 -2.39 33.19 8.94
CA VAL A 80 -2.49 32.12 9.95
C VAL A 80 -1.21 32.02 10.77
N ILE A 81 -0.07 32.11 10.12
CA ILE A 81 1.27 32.20 10.73
C ILE A 81 2.00 33.35 10.03
N ASP A 82 2.18 34.43 10.71
CA ASP A 82 3.11 35.48 10.29
C ASP A 82 4.52 35.05 10.68
N PHE A 83 5.25 34.51 9.72
CA PHE A 83 6.61 34.00 9.97
C PHE A 83 7.61 35.09 10.31
N GLU A 84 7.42 36.33 9.84
CA GLU A 84 8.29 37.43 10.15
C GLU A 84 8.07 37.89 11.60
N GLN A 85 6.81 38.08 11.99
CA GLN A 85 6.45 38.36 13.37
C GLN A 85 6.89 37.22 14.30
N PHE A 86 6.64 35.96 13.88
CA PHE A 86 7.06 34.80 14.66
C PHE A 86 8.55 34.78 14.92
N LEU A 87 9.38 35.11 13.91
CA LEU A 87 10.83 35.16 14.06
C LEU A 87 11.30 36.33 14.91
N SER A 88 10.59 37.46 14.89
CA SER A 88 10.91 38.61 15.71
C SER A 88 10.80 38.33 17.21
N LEU A 89 10.03 37.30 17.59
CA LEU A 89 9.94 36.82 18.97
C LEU A 89 11.25 36.13 19.46
N TYR A 90 12.14 35.81 18.53
CA TYR A 90 13.39 35.09 18.82
C TYR A 90 14.59 35.79 18.20
N PRO A 91 14.87 37.08 18.57
CA PRO A 91 15.88 37.91 17.93
C PRO A 91 17.31 37.35 18.07
N ASP A 92 17.59 36.65 19.18
CA ASP A 92 18.90 36.06 19.46
C ASP A 92 19.10 34.71 18.75
N ARG A 93 18.12 34.25 18.02
CA ARG A 93 18.06 32.91 17.41
C ARG A 93 17.95 33.00 15.90
N ASN A 94 18.85 33.79 15.32
CA ASN A 94 18.88 34.05 13.89
C ASN A 94 19.07 32.71 13.12
N PRO A 95 18.13 32.33 12.20
CA PRO A 95 18.27 31.17 11.34
C PRO A 95 19.41 31.30 10.32
N GLN A 96 20.22 32.33 10.36
CA GLN A 96 21.39 32.51 9.50
C GLN A 96 22.52 31.51 9.72
N LEU A 97 22.33 30.52 10.58
CA LEU A 97 23.32 29.49 10.86
C LEU A 97 23.48 28.53 9.67
N GLY A 98 24.38 28.88 8.80
CA GLY A 98 24.94 28.02 7.78
C GLY A 98 24.48 28.35 6.37
N VAL A 99 25.37 28.29 5.56
CA VAL A 99 25.61 28.38 4.11
C VAL A 99 24.41 28.55 3.14
N TYR A 100 23.16 28.29 3.57
CA TYR A 100 21.97 28.41 2.74
C TYR A 100 20.80 29.05 3.51
N LYS A 101 20.65 30.36 3.41
CA LYS A 101 19.51 31.11 3.98
C LYS A 101 18.14 30.54 3.59
N SER A 102 18.00 29.97 2.42
CA SER A 102 16.72 29.42 1.90
C SER A 102 16.33 28.08 2.49
N SER A 103 17.27 27.17 2.77
CA SER A 103 16.97 25.81 3.23
C SER A 103 16.61 25.74 4.70
N VAL A 104 17.29 26.53 5.53
CA VAL A 104 16.94 26.66 6.95
C VAL A 104 15.54 27.24 7.09
N TRP A 105 15.18 28.19 6.25
CA TRP A 105 13.85 28.76 6.15
C TRP A 105 12.76 27.72 5.83
N GLY A 106 13.02 26.84 4.87
CA GLY A 106 12.07 25.77 4.52
C GLY A 106 11.79 24.84 5.71
N SER A 107 12.83 24.36 6.37
CA SER A 107 12.70 23.50 7.54
C SER A 107 12.04 24.21 8.72
N ALA A 108 12.40 25.47 9.00
CA ALA A 108 11.80 26.26 10.08
C ALA A 108 10.31 26.51 9.84
N LYS A 109 9.93 26.94 8.64
CA LYS A 109 8.52 27.12 8.26
C LYS A 109 7.74 25.82 8.39
N HIS A 110 8.30 24.70 7.94
CA HIS A 110 7.69 23.39 8.05
C HIS A 110 7.46 23.01 9.52
N ILE A 111 8.48 23.11 10.38
CA ILE A 111 8.39 22.75 11.81
C ILE A 111 7.30 23.56 12.52
N VAL A 112 7.27 24.88 12.30
CA VAL A 112 6.27 25.78 12.89
C VAL A 112 4.88 25.47 12.36
N THR A 113 4.76 25.18 11.07
CA THR A 113 3.48 24.81 10.46
C THR A 113 2.93 23.50 11.05
N VAL A 114 3.78 22.49 11.25
CA VAL A 114 3.33 21.24 11.89
C VAL A 114 2.86 21.49 13.33
N GLN A 115 3.57 22.32 14.08
CA GLN A 115 3.12 22.71 15.42
C GLN A 115 1.77 23.45 15.39
N LYS A 116 1.55 24.30 14.39
CA LYS A 116 0.25 24.98 14.19
C LYS A 116 -0.85 24.01 13.80
N LEU A 117 -0.55 23.00 13.00
CA LEU A 117 -1.51 21.94 12.67
C LEU A 117 -1.96 21.16 13.92
N TRP A 118 -1.15 21.02 14.97
CA TRP A 118 -1.60 20.42 16.24
C TRP A 118 -2.72 21.22 16.89
N GLU A 119 -2.69 22.55 16.78
CA GLU A 119 -3.76 23.42 17.29
C GLU A 119 -5.02 23.32 16.42
N LEU A 120 -4.86 23.25 15.11
CA LEU A 120 -5.96 23.24 14.14
C LEU A 120 -6.61 21.87 13.99
N LEU A 121 -5.88 20.80 14.28
CA LEU A 121 -6.30 19.41 14.15
C LEU A 121 -6.09 18.66 15.49
N PRO A 122 -6.81 19.06 16.54
CA PRO A 122 -6.57 18.56 17.90
C PRO A 122 -6.88 17.07 18.08
N ASP A 123 -7.64 16.45 17.18
CA ASP A 123 -7.91 15.00 17.19
C ASP A 123 -6.70 14.16 16.68
N GLY A 124 -5.72 14.78 16.05
CA GLY A 124 -4.61 14.15 15.38
C GLY A 124 -4.77 14.09 13.86
N PHE A 125 -3.72 13.71 13.17
CA PHE A 125 -3.70 13.65 11.71
C PHE A 125 -2.58 12.75 11.19
N ILE A 126 -2.68 12.37 9.92
CA ILE A 126 -1.56 11.82 9.17
C ILE A 126 -0.96 12.98 8.37
N LEU A 127 0.30 13.29 8.65
CA LEU A 127 1.09 14.24 7.87
C LEU A 127 1.62 13.55 6.63
N VAL A 128 1.49 14.21 5.47
CA VAL A 128 2.08 13.79 4.19
C VAL A 128 2.76 15.02 3.58
N GLU A 129 3.99 14.88 3.11
CA GLU A 129 4.64 15.96 2.35
C GLU A 129 4.04 16.10 0.95
N SER A 130 3.98 17.33 0.44
CA SER A 130 3.35 17.65 -0.85
C SER A 130 4.04 17.01 -2.06
N ASP A 131 5.31 16.64 -1.94
CA ASP A 131 6.14 16.00 -2.97
C ASP A 131 6.21 14.46 -2.81
N THR A 132 5.14 13.88 -2.29
CA THR A 132 5.02 12.45 -1.98
C THR A 132 3.86 11.85 -2.76
N LEU A 133 4.07 10.69 -3.40
CA LEU A 133 3.02 9.86 -3.99
C LEU A 133 2.76 8.63 -3.14
N VAL A 134 1.50 8.36 -2.85
CA VAL A 134 1.08 7.25 -2.00
C VAL A 134 0.87 6.00 -2.85
N LYS A 135 1.48 4.87 -2.43
CA LYS A 135 1.42 3.56 -3.08
C LYS A 135 0.44 2.60 -2.40
N ARG A 136 0.09 2.89 -1.16
CA ARG A 136 -0.70 2.02 -0.29
C ARG A 136 -1.58 2.84 0.64
N ASP A 137 -2.64 2.26 1.18
CA ASP A 137 -3.52 2.94 2.12
C ASP A 137 -2.76 3.41 3.37
N ILE A 138 -2.61 4.73 3.49
CA ILE A 138 -1.94 5.35 4.63
C ILE A 138 -2.81 5.39 5.90
N THR A 139 -4.10 5.05 5.81
CA THR A 139 -4.97 5.00 7.00
C THR A 139 -4.54 3.93 7.99
N GLU A 140 -3.80 2.93 7.54
CA GLU A 140 -3.16 1.91 8.37
C GLU A 140 -2.20 2.49 9.43
N LEU A 141 -1.66 3.68 9.18
CA LEU A 141 -0.79 4.37 10.15
C LEU A 141 -1.56 4.97 11.32
N TRP A 142 -2.89 5.03 11.26
CA TRP A 142 -3.73 5.55 12.34
C TRP A 142 -3.84 4.53 13.48
N LYS A 143 -2.84 4.48 14.34
CA LYS A 143 -2.75 3.55 15.47
C LYS A 143 -2.86 4.33 16.79
N GLU A 144 -4.07 4.43 17.31
CA GLU A 144 -4.39 5.26 18.48
C GLU A 144 -3.63 4.85 19.76
N GLN A 145 -3.13 3.62 19.85
CA GLN A 145 -2.28 3.17 20.94
C GLN A 145 -0.90 3.84 20.98
N TYR A 146 -0.41 4.34 19.84
CA TYR A 146 0.87 5.04 19.74
C TYR A 146 0.70 6.56 19.75
N SER A 147 1.77 7.27 20.09
CA SER A 147 1.85 8.73 20.03
C SER A 147 2.18 9.23 18.64
N PHE A 148 2.93 8.43 17.89
CA PHE A 148 3.17 8.59 16.46
C PHE A 148 3.41 7.25 15.78
N CYS A 149 3.19 7.20 14.45
CA CYS A 149 3.63 6.11 13.58
C CYS A 149 4.35 6.73 12.38
N GLY A 150 5.61 6.35 12.13
CA GLY A 150 6.40 6.90 11.03
C GLY A 150 7.83 6.37 11.02
N TYR A 151 8.61 6.80 10.03
CA TYR A 151 10.00 6.35 9.87
C TYR A 151 10.93 7.11 10.81
N VAL A 152 11.58 6.40 11.70
CA VAL A 152 12.62 6.94 12.57
C VAL A 152 13.97 6.85 11.87
N GLN A 153 14.46 8.00 11.45
CA GLN A 153 15.82 8.13 10.91
C GLN A 153 16.82 8.19 12.04
N ARG A 154 17.62 7.14 12.22
CA ARG A 154 18.76 7.12 13.15
C ARG A 154 19.98 7.75 12.47
N ASN A 155 20.91 8.24 13.28
CA ASN A 155 22.17 8.74 12.75
C ASN A 155 22.91 7.64 11.99
N GLN A 156 23.16 7.89 10.72
CA GLN A 156 24.10 7.10 9.93
C GLN A 156 25.43 7.83 9.85
N ASN A 157 26.52 7.08 9.82
CA ASN A 157 27.87 7.63 9.64
C ASN A 157 27.90 8.51 8.39
N GLY A 158 28.30 9.78 8.56
CA GLY A 158 28.36 10.78 7.49
C GLY A 158 27.17 11.74 7.41
N ASN A 159 26.10 11.57 8.18
CA ASN A 159 25.00 12.53 8.22
C ASN A 159 25.40 13.77 9.08
N ARG A 160 25.10 14.98 8.55
CA ARG A 160 25.33 16.25 9.26
C ARG A 160 24.47 16.40 10.51
N PHE A 161 23.35 15.66 10.58
CA PHE A 161 22.40 15.73 11.67
C PHE A 161 22.72 14.64 12.69
N LYS A 162 23.28 15.03 13.84
CA LYS A 162 23.59 14.09 14.93
C LYS A 162 22.38 13.67 15.75
N VAL A 163 21.25 14.36 15.60
CA VAL A 163 20.02 14.08 16.34
C VAL A 163 19.09 13.19 15.51
N PRO A 164 18.66 12.04 16.04
CA PRO A 164 17.63 11.23 15.40
C PRO A 164 16.33 12.01 15.20
N ARG A 165 15.59 11.70 14.13
CA ARG A 165 14.35 12.40 13.81
C ARG A 165 13.28 11.45 13.24
N ILE A 166 12.03 11.86 13.32
CA ILE A 166 10.95 11.27 12.55
C ILE A 166 10.90 11.97 11.21
N LEU A 167 10.93 11.20 10.11
CA LEU A 167 10.81 11.79 8.78
C LEU A 167 9.38 12.31 8.56
N PRO A 168 9.22 13.56 8.10
CA PRO A 168 7.92 14.20 7.93
C PRO A 168 7.18 13.75 6.67
N MET A 169 7.83 13.02 5.77
CA MET A 169 7.26 12.60 4.48
C MET A 169 5.95 11.86 4.62
N LEU A 170 5.84 11.01 5.67
CA LEU A 170 4.63 10.32 6.05
C LEU A 170 4.70 9.95 7.52
N CYS A 171 3.75 10.46 8.32
CA CYS A 171 3.74 10.23 9.76
C CYS A 171 2.35 10.46 10.36
N TYR A 172 1.84 9.52 11.15
CA TYR A 172 0.68 9.72 12.01
C TYR A 172 1.09 10.43 13.30
N MET A 173 0.32 11.41 13.74
CA MET A 173 0.49 12.14 14.99
C MET A 173 -0.77 12.08 15.84
N ASN A 174 -0.67 11.46 17.02
CA ASN A 174 -1.72 11.41 18.03
C ASN A 174 -1.65 12.67 18.89
N VAL A 175 -2.21 13.77 18.40
CA VAL A 175 -2.14 15.06 19.05
C VAL A 175 -2.67 15.04 20.50
N PRO A 176 -3.79 14.36 20.83
CA PRO A 176 -4.26 14.27 22.20
C PRO A 176 -3.23 13.68 23.17
N LYS A 177 -2.55 12.59 22.77
CA LYS A 177 -1.50 11.98 23.60
C LYS A 177 -0.27 12.86 23.71
N LEU A 178 0.15 13.45 22.60
CA LEU A 178 1.33 14.32 22.55
C LEU A 178 1.14 15.55 23.42
N THR A 179 0.00 16.22 23.28
CA THR A 179 -0.34 17.44 24.04
C THR A 179 -0.50 17.14 25.53
N LYS A 180 -1.16 16.03 25.89
CA LYS A 180 -1.33 15.61 27.28
C LYS A 180 0.00 15.44 28.02
N GLU A 181 0.99 14.92 27.35
CA GLU A 181 2.34 14.73 27.92
C GLU A 181 3.25 15.95 27.73
N GLY A 182 2.75 17.06 27.16
CA GLY A 182 3.49 18.29 26.93
C GLY A 182 4.59 18.16 25.87
N ALA A 183 4.47 17.22 24.94
CA ALA A 183 5.38 17.11 23.80
C ALA A 183 5.19 18.28 22.83
N ARG A 184 6.24 18.59 22.07
CA ARG A 184 6.23 19.67 21.08
C ARG A 184 6.88 19.21 19.78
N TYR A 185 6.32 19.65 18.67
CA TYR A 185 6.98 19.50 17.38
C TYR A 185 7.99 20.61 17.13
N PHE A 186 7.64 21.81 17.58
CA PHE A 186 8.51 22.98 17.64
C PHE A 186 8.84 23.33 19.08
N ASP A 187 10.11 23.43 19.38
CA ASP A 187 10.65 23.95 20.65
C ASP A 187 11.77 24.94 20.33
N PRO A 188 11.57 26.23 20.61
CA PRO A 188 12.56 27.27 20.29
C PRO A 188 13.89 27.03 20.97
N ASP A 189 13.91 26.41 22.16
CA ASP A 189 15.15 26.15 22.90
C ASP A 189 15.96 24.98 22.28
N ARG A 190 15.32 24.06 21.59
CA ARG A 190 15.97 22.93 20.91
C ARG A 190 16.16 23.17 19.41
N CYS A 191 15.13 23.61 18.71
CA CYS A 191 15.19 23.81 17.25
C CYS A 191 16.11 24.98 16.86
N TRP A 192 16.16 25.99 17.71
CA TRP A 192 16.95 27.22 17.48
C TRP A 192 17.81 27.58 18.65
N GLY A 193 17.92 26.72 19.66
CA GLY A 193 18.78 26.87 20.85
C GLY A 193 20.27 26.87 20.54
N LEU A 194 20.58 26.90 19.29
CA LEU A 194 21.90 27.14 18.76
C LEU A 194 22.23 28.61 18.97
N LYS A 195 22.58 28.97 20.20
CA LYS A 195 23.51 30.10 20.37
C LYS A 195 24.57 29.88 19.30
N ALA A 196 24.92 30.94 18.60
CA ALA A 196 25.84 30.94 17.46
C ALA A 196 27.26 30.41 17.81
N ASP A 197 27.34 29.29 18.47
CA ASP A 197 28.57 28.61 18.78
C ASP A 197 28.92 27.70 17.57
N ALA A 198 29.85 28.17 16.75
CA ALA A 198 30.38 27.51 15.58
C ALA A 198 30.86 26.06 15.84
N ASN A 199 31.08 25.72 17.12
CA ASN A 199 31.49 24.39 17.56
C ASN A 199 30.34 23.40 17.73
N LEU A 200 29.07 23.84 17.68
CA LEU A 200 27.87 23.00 17.80
C LEU A 200 27.37 22.46 16.47
N ARG A 201 28.20 22.31 15.47
CA ARG A 201 27.88 21.68 14.15
C ARG A 201 27.26 20.29 14.23
N GLY A 202 26.87 19.82 15.38
CA GLY A 202 26.40 18.48 15.61
C GLY A 202 25.05 18.31 16.31
N ASN A 203 24.39 19.35 16.78
CA ASN A 203 23.20 19.25 17.61
C ASN A 203 21.99 19.97 17.04
N TRP A 204 21.87 20.03 15.71
CA TRP A 204 20.70 20.65 15.11
C TRP A 204 19.50 19.73 15.11
N PHE A 205 18.39 20.23 15.66
CA PHE A 205 17.09 19.59 15.63
C PHE A 205 16.35 20.01 14.35
N ASP A 206 16.39 19.16 13.36
CA ASP A 206 15.63 19.31 12.12
C ASP A 206 14.17 18.84 12.32
N THR A 207 13.39 18.92 11.27
CA THR A 207 11.99 18.50 11.23
C THR A 207 11.78 17.13 11.89
N GLY A 208 10.89 17.07 12.89
CA GLY A 208 10.55 15.84 13.62
C GLY A 208 11.54 15.42 14.72
N ALA A 209 12.68 16.13 14.88
CA ALA A 209 13.68 15.77 15.87
C ALA A 209 13.23 16.09 17.31
N CYS A 210 12.56 17.22 17.55
CA CYS A 210 12.02 17.55 18.88
C CYS A 210 11.01 16.52 19.35
N LEU A 211 10.09 16.11 18.47
CA LEU A 211 9.10 15.10 18.81
C LEU A 211 9.76 13.77 19.17
N LEU A 212 10.75 13.32 18.38
CA LEU A 212 11.45 12.07 18.67
C LEU A 212 12.25 12.16 19.97
N ASP A 213 12.87 13.28 20.25
CA ASP A 213 13.59 13.54 21.50
C ASP A 213 12.66 13.48 22.72
N ASP A 214 11.47 14.09 22.61
CA ASP A 214 10.44 13.99 23.64
C ASP A 214 10.05 12.52 23.92
N VAL A 215 9.82 11.74 22.87
CA VAL A 215 9.45 10.33 23.01
C VAL A 215 10.57 9.49 23.61
N LEU A 216 11.82 9.75 23.22
CA LEU A 216 12.95 8.92 23.63
C LEU A 216 13.48 9.25 25.03
N ARG A 217 13.46 10.53 25.43
CA ARG A 217 14.16 11.01 26.61
C ARG A 217 13.29 11.78 27.58
N MET A 218 12.41 12.62 27.09
CA MET A 218 11.72 13.60 27.91
C MET A 218 10.36 13.13 28.42
N ARG A 219 9.71 12.21 27.69
CA ARG A 219 8.31 11.82 27.93
C ARG A 219 8.15 10.30 27.91
N PRO A 220 8.49 9.57 28.99
CA PRO A 220 8.56 8.11 29.01
C PRO A 220 7.20 7.42 28.79
N ARG A 221 6.08 8.16 28.91
CA ARG A 221 4.73 7.65 28.64
C ARG A 221 4.37 7.67 27.14
N LEU A 222 5.12 8.41 26.32
CA LEU A 222 4.92 8.43 24.89
C LEU A 222 5.54 7.18 24.26
N LYS A 223 4.82 6.59 23.31
CA LYS A 223 5.28 5.43 22.55
C LYS A 223 5.18 5.72 21.07
N GLY A 224 6.24 5.47 20.33
CA GLY A 224 6.26 5.56 18.88
C GLY A 224 6.25 4.19 18.23
N LEU A 225 5.71 4.12 17.01
CA LEU A 225 5.83 2.98 16.12
C LEU A 225 6.72 3.35 14.94
N HIS A 226 7.81 2.60 14.77
CA HIS A 226 8.64 2.72 13.57
C HIS A 226 8.01 1.93 12.43
N VAL A 227 7.76 2.60 11.30
CA VAL A 227 7.18 2.02 10.10
C VAL A 227 8.10 2.31 8.92
N ASP A 228 8.34 1.33 8.07
CA ASP A 228 9.07 1.56 6.82
C ASP A 228 8.17 2.25 5.80
N ILE A 229 8.18 3.58 5.83
CA ILE A 229 7.34 4.40 4.95
C ILE A 229 7.62 4.21 3.46
N ARG A 230 8.77 3.63 3.06
CA ARG A 230 9.09 3.33 1.66
C ARG A 230 8.13 2.31 1.05
N LEU A 231 7.46 1.53 1.89
CA LEU A 231 6.40 0.61 1.48
C LEU A 231 5.09 1.33 1.13
N PHE A 232 4.90 2.54 1.64
CA PHE A 232 3.69 3.33 1.48
C PHE A 232 3.80 4.44 0.45
N ILE A 233 5.02 4.93 0.19
CA ILE A 233 5.23 6.15 -0.60
C ILE A 233 6.39 6.04 -1.58
N GLU A 234 6.29 6.85 -2.66
CA GLU A 234 7.42 7.35 -3.44
C GLU A 234 7.60 8.83 -3.13
N HIS A 235 8.84 9.25 -2.92
CA HIS A 235 9.15 10.63 -2.55
C HIS A 235 10.04 11.28 -3.61
N TYR A 236 9.64 12.47 -4.08
CA TYR A 236 10.36 13.22 -5.11
C TYR A 236 11.78 13.60 -4.66
N GLY A 237 11.96 13.86 -3.36
CA GLY A 237 13.25 14.13 -2.78
C GLY A 237 13.81 15.49 -3.14
N GLY A 238 13.22 16.54 -2.60
CA GLY A 238 13.71 17.90 -2.77
C GLY A 238 12.73 18.87 -3.37
N GLY A 239 11.43 18.66 -3.19
CA GLY A 239 10.40 19.59 -3.63
C GLY A 239 10.65 21.00 -3.14
N SER A 240 11.11 21.16 -1.89
CA SER A 240 11.50 22.46 -1.31
C SER A 240 12.80 23.04 -1.89
N TRP A 241 13.66 22.23 -2.51
CA TRP A 241 14.93 22.67 -3.10
C TRP A 241 14.86 22.93 -4.61
N HIS A 242 13.94 22.25 -5.30
CA HIS A 242 13.81 22.30 -6.75
C HIS A 242 12.47 22.89 -7.19
N GLN A 243 11.93 23.85 -6.44
CA GLN A 243 10.63 24.45 -6.71
C GLN A 243 10.50 25.10 -8.10
N GLY A 244 11.60 25.65 -8.61
CA GLY A 244 11.67 26.26 -9.95
C GLY A 244 11.88 25.27 -11.09
N ASP A 245 12.26 24.02 -10.80
CA ASP A 245 12.53 23.01 -11.82
C ASP A 245 11.26 22.23 -12.22
N LEU A 246 10.39 22.92 -12.96
CA LEU A 246 9.12 22.36 -13.44
C LEU A 246 9.31 21.19 -14.39
N GLN A 247 10.39 21.20 -15.16
CA GLN A 247 10.70 20.11 -16.10
C GLN A 247 11.01 18.82 -15.33
N ARG A 248 11.83 18.89 -14.29
CA ARG A 248 12.15 17.75 -13.43
C ARG A 248 10.91 17.24 -12.69
N GLN A 249 10.08 18.15 -12.14
CA GLN A 249 8.82 17.78 -11.49
C GLN A 249 7.90 17.05 -12.46
N SER A 250 7.69 17.59 -13.65
CA SER A 250 6.86 16.98 -14.68
C SER A 250 7.38 15.62 -15.14
N ALA A 251 8.69 15.48 -15.34
CA ALA A 251 9.30 14.21 -15.72
C ALA A 251 9.12 13.13 -14.63
N TRP A 252 9.30 13.52 -13.36
CA TRP A 252 9.09 12.59 -12.25
C TRP A 252 7.62 12.19 -12.10
N LEU A 253 6.67 13.13 -12.21
CA LEU A 253 5.24 12.83 -12.20
C LEU A 253 4.86 11.88 -13.34
N LYS A 254 5.38 12.10 -14.54
CA LYS A 254 5.14 11.23 -15.69
C LYS A 254 5.71 9.83 -15.45
N GLN A 255 6.91 9.73 -14.87
CA GLN A 255 7.51 8.43 -14.52
C GLN A 255 6.64 7.64 -13.52
N HIS A 256 5.90 8.33 -12.64
CA HIS A 256 5.08 7.75 -11.59
C HIS A 256 3.57 7.91 -11.84
N GLU A 257 3.18 8.17 -13.09
CA GLU A 257 1.79 8.41 -13.52
C GLU A 257 0.82 7.34 -13.00
N ALA A 258 1.25 6.08 -13.02
CA ALA A 258 0.47 4.96 -12.52
C ALA A 258 0.08 5.05 -11.03
N LEU A 259 0.73 5.90 -10.23
CA LEU A 259 0.39 6.06 -8.81
C LEU A 259 -0.70 7.12 -8.56
N TRP A 260 -0.87 8.09 -9.43
CA TRP A 260 -1.75 9.23 -9.19
C TRP A 260 -2.77 9.49 -10.29
N GLU A 261 -2.45 9.24 -11.56
CA GLU A 261 -3.46 9.38 -12.61
C GLU A 261 -4.59 8.38 -12.41
N PRO A 262 -5.85 8.81 -12.53
CA PRO A 262 -6.95 7.89 -12.58
C PRO A 262 -6.75 6.97 -13.80
N VAL A 263 -6.52 5.69 -13.54
CA VAL A 263 -6.56 4.71 -14.63
C VAL A 263 -8.00 4.67 -15.11
N GLU A 264 -8.25 4.87 -16.40
CA GLU A 264 -9.57 4.70 -17.02
C GLU A 264 -9.97 3.21 -17.03
N ASN A 265 -10.04 2.61 -15.84
CA ASN A 265 -10.55 1.27 -15.63
C ASN A 265 -11.97 1.29 -15.05
N ASN A 266 -12.74 2.37 -15.31
CA ASN A 266 -14.10 2.55 -14.80
C ASN A 266 -15.05 1.38 -15.13
N ASN A 267 -14.65 0.51 -16.05
CA ASN A 267 -15.40 -0.65 -16.52
C ASN A 267 -14.74 -1.99 -16.16
N ALA A 268 -13.79 -1.98 -15.21
CA ALA A 268 -13.09 -3.17 -14.74
C ALA A 268 -13.13 -3.29 -13.21
N LYS A 269 -13.23 -4.53 -12.70
CA LYS A 269 -13.07 -4.88 -11.29
C LYS A 269 -12.24 -6.14 -11.12
N ILE A 270 -11.34 -6.13 -10.16
CA ILE A 270 -10.60 -7.30 -9.71
C ILE A 270 -11.05 -7.60 -8.28
N PHE A 271 -11.67 -8.74 -8.08
CA PHE A 271 -12.16 -9.16 -6.78
C PHE A 271 -11.07 -9.89 -6.00
N ILE A 272 -10.81 -9.43 -4.78
CA ILE A 272 -9.87 -10.06 -3.83
C ILE A 272 -10.66 -11.05 -2.98
N CYS A 273 -10.48 -12.34 -3.22
CA CYS A 273 -11.12 -13.39 -2.44
C CYS A 273 -10.41 -13.62 -1.10
N THR A 274 -11.15 -13.55 0.01
CA THR A 274 -10.64 -13.86 1.35
C THR A 274 -11.63 -14.67 2.18
N HIS A 275 -11.12 -15.39 3.18
CA HIS A 275 -11.88 -16.12 4.20
C HIS A 275 -11.36 -15.83 5.60
N THR A 276 -10.45 -14.88 5.73
CA THR A 276 -9.77 -14.53 6.98
C THR A 276 -9.47 -13.04 7.00
N ASP A 277 -9.16 -12.52 8.18
CA ASP A 277 -8.60 -11.20 8.32
C ASP A 277 -7.22 -11.16 7.66
N PHE A 278 -7.00 -10.16 6.84
CA PHE A 278 -5.74 -9.99 6.12
C PHE A 278 -5.39 -8.51 5.99
N GLU A 279 -4.13 -8.25 5.78
CA GLU A 279 -3.67 -6.91 5.47
C GLU A 279 -3.72 -6.72 3.95
N GLN A 280 -4.66 -5.87 3.50
CA GLN A 280 -4.85 -5.64 2.07
C GLN A 280 -3.63 -4.96 1.45
N ALA A 281 -3.03 -5.58 0.45
CA ALA A 281 -1.79 -5.12 -0.18
C ALA A 281 -1.99 -4.01 -1.22
N VAL A 282 -3.20 -3.88 -1.77
CA VAL A 282 -3.54 -2.94 -2.85
C VAL A 282 -4.85 -2.23 -2.57
N TRP A 283 -4.84 -0.90 -2.71
CA TRP A 283 -5.97 -0.03 -2.41
C TRP A 283 -6.21 0.95 -3.57
N ASN A 284 -6.89 0.50 -4.62
CA ASN A 284 -7.32 1.36 -5.71
C ASN A 284 -8.75 0.99 -6.16
N ASP A 285 -9.35 1.81 -7.00
CA ASP A 285 -10.75 1.67 -7.42
C ASP A 285 -11.04 0.40 -8.24
N VAL A 286 -10.01 -0.26 -8.74
CA VAL A 286 -10.14 -1.48 -9.52
C VAL A 286 -10.33 -2.69 -8.63
N TYR A 287 -9.77 -2.69 -7.41
CA TYR A 287 -9.86 -3.81 -6.48
C TYR A 287 -11.05 -3.69 -5.53
N GLU A 288 -11.70 -4.83 -5.28
CA GLU A 288 -12.82 -4.96 -4.35
C GLU A 288 -12.70 -6.26 -3.56
N VAL A 289 -12.77 -6.18 -2.24
CA VAL A 289 -12.68 -7.36 -1.36
C VAL A 289 -14.02 -8.10 -1.33
N ILE A 290 -13.97 -9.42 -1.47
CA ILE A 290 -15.10 -10.34 -1.24
C ILE A 290 -14.70 -11.32 -0.14
N ASP A 291 -15.30 -11.16 1.03
CA ASP A 291 -15.09 -12.05 2.17
C ASP A 291 -16.15 -13.16 2.18
N SER A 292 -15.70 -14.43 2.18
CA SER A 292 -16.63 -15.57 2.21
C SER A 292 -17.47 -15.61 3.50
N ARG A 293 -16.98 -15.05 4.59
CA ARG A 293 -17.71 -14.98 5.87
C ARG A 293 -18.94 -14.07 5.81
N GLU A 294 -18.93 -13.08 4.91
CA GLU A 294 -20.05 -12.16 4.69
C GLU A 294 -21.13 -12.74 3.75
N ILE A 295 -20.78 -13.76 2.96
CA ILE A 295 -21.71 -14.39 2.00
C ILE A 295 -22.71 -15.31 2.72
N GLY A 296 -22.33 -15.80 3.88
CA GLY A 296 -23.05 -16.82 4.62
C GLY A 296 -22.75 -18.23 4.16
N GLU A 297 -23.13 -19.20 4.97
CA GLU A 297 -23.00 -20.63 4.65
C GLU A 297 -24.23 -21.14 3.90
N GLY A 298 -24.00 -21.97 2.89
CA GLY A 298 -25.04 -22.71 2.21
C GLY A 298 -25.22 -24.12 2.83
N ASP A 299 -26.03 -24.96 2.19
CA ASP A 299 -26.23 -26.36 2.57
C ASP A 299 -24.95 -27.20 2.47
N VAL A 300 -23.97 -26.73 1.69
CA VAL A 300 -22.65 -27.31 1.54
C VAL A 300 -21.62 -26.35 2.12
N PRO A 301 -20.61 -26.85 2.84
CA PRO A 301 -19.56 -26.01 3.38
C PRO A 301 -18.94 -25.11 2.30
N SER A 302 -18.90 -23.80 2.53
CA SER A 302 -18.26 -22.82 1.63
C SER A 302 -16.81 -23.20 1.34
N LEU A 303 -16.19 -23.91 2.28
CA LEU A 303 -14.86 -24.45 2.17
C LEU A 303 -14.67 -25.40 0.97
N PHE A 304 -15.67 -26.20 0.62
CA PHE A 304 -15.62 -27.08 -0.57
C PHE A 304 -15.36 -26.27 -1.84
N TYR A 305 -16.04 -25.14 -1.97
CA TYR A 305 -15.96 -24.30 -3.15
C TYR A 305 -14.74 -23.38 -3.19
N SER A 306 -14.15 -23.07 -2.01
CA SER A 306 -13.06 -22.07 -1.90
C SER A 306 -13.44 -20.75 -2.61
N GLU A 307 -12.58 -20.23 -3.50
CA GLU A 307 -12.80 -19.00 -4.26
C GLU A 307 -14.04 -19.05 -5.17
N LEU A 308 -14.47 -20.25 -5.57
CA LEU A 308 -15.68 -20.44 -6.36
C LEU A 308 -16.94 -19.96 -5.61
N TRP A 309 -16.92 -19.98 -4.27
CA TRP A 309 -18.00 -19.45 -3.43
C TRP A 309 -18.13 -17.93 -3.55
N GLN A 310 -17.02 -17.20 -3.54
CA GLN A 310 -17.01 -15.76 -3.78
C GLN A 310 -17.39 -15.44 -5.23
N MET A 311 -16.92 -16.21 -6.21
CA MET A 311 -17.30 -16.09 -7.61
C MET A 311 -18.82 -16.24 -7.78
N MET A 312 -19.45 -17.19 -7.08
CA MET A 312 -20.90 -17.39 -7.07
C MET A 312 -21.63 -16.15 -6.55
N SER A 313 -21.14 -15.52 -5.47
CA SER A 313 -21.75 -14.31 -4.94
C SER A 313 -21.68 -13.16 -5.95
N VAL A 314 -20.56 -13.03 -6.66
CA VAL A 314 -20.39 -12.03 -7.72
C VAL A 314 -21.30 -12.31 -8.91
N SER A 315 -21.47 -13.59 -9.31
CA SER A 315 -22.34 -13.98 -10.45
C SER A 315 -23.80 -13.56 -10.26
N LYS A 316 -24.28 -13.49 -9.02
CA LYS A 316 -25.64 -13.06 -8.65
C LYS A 316 -25.85 -11.54 -8.70
N ARG A 317 -24.81 -10.74 -8.89
CA ARG A 317 -24.94 -9.28 -8.95
C ARG A 317 -25.68 -8.84 -10.22
N LYS A 318 -26.64 -7.95 -10.05
CA LYS A 318 -27.46 -7.42 -11.16
C LYS A 318 -26.64 -6.60 -12.17
N ARG A 319 -25.57 -5.98 -11.73
CA ARG A 319 -24.68 -5.16 -12.56
C ARG A 319 -23.24 -5.55 -12.26
N LEU A 320 -22.52 -5.92 -13.29
CA LEU A 320 -21.09 -6.15 -13.27
C LEU A 320 -20.41 -5.21 -14.28
N PRO A 321 -19.18 -4.78 -14.04
CA PRO A 321 -18.42 -4.06 -15.04
C PRO A 321 -18.15 -4.96 -16.27
N ARG A 322 -17.72 -4.35 -17.38
CA ARG A 322 -17.44 -5.07 -18.63
C ARG A 322 -16.30 -6.09 -18.49
N TYR A 323 -15.34 -5.78 -17.64
CA TYR A 323 -14.17 -6.63 -17.38
C TYR A 323 -14.11 -6.97 -15.89
N ILE A 324 -13.94 -8.23 -15.58
CA ILE A 324 -13.79 -8.70 -14.20
C ILE A 324 -12.67 -9.71 -14.08
N GLY A 325 -12.11 -9.79 -12.89
CA GLY A 325 -11.12 -10.80 -12.54
C GLY A 325 -11.13 -11.11 -11.06
N PHE A 326 -10.35 -12.14 -10.70
CA PHE A 326 -10.24 -12.59 -9.33
C PHE A 326 -8.78 -12.80 -8.97
N VAL A 327 -8.45 -12.46 -7.73
CA VAL A 327 -7.16 -12.71 -7.09
C VAL A 327 -7.41 -13.20 -5.66
N GLN A 328 -6.41 -13.84 -5.06
CA GLN A 328 -6.49 -14.25 -3.66
C GLN A 328 -5.88 -13.18 -2.77
N TYR A 329 -6.29 -13.11 -1.50
CA TYR A 329 -5.85 -12.11 -0.53
C TYR A 329 -4.32 -12.04 -0.31
N ARG A 330 -3.58 -13.09 -0.66
CA ARG A 330 -2.10 -13.15 -0.60
C ARG A 330 -1.43 -13.27 -1.96
N LYS A 331 -2.17 -13.44 -3.04
CA LYS A 331 -1.62 -13.73 -4.37
C LYS A 331 -2.20 -12.77 -5.41
N TYR A 332 -1.35 -11.99 -6.01
CA TYR A 332 -1.70 -10.94 -6.96
C TYR A 332 -0.90 -11.10 -8.25
N LEU A 333 -1.31 -10.40 -9.30
CA LEU A 333 -0.46 -10.18 -10.47
C LEU A 333 0.59 -9.10 -10.16
N SER A 334 1.77 -9.21 -10.76
CA SER A 334 2.92 -8.35 -10.45
C SER A 334 2.70 -6.85 -10.69
N PHE A 335 1.66 -6.47 -11.42
CA PHE A 335 1.32 -5.08 -11.61
C PHE A 335 0.62 -4.42 -10.41
N MET A 336 0.10 -5.20 -9.45
CA MET A 336 -0.53 -4.74 -8.20
C MET A 336 -0.95 -3.24 -8.18
N ASP A 337 -0.03 -2.37 -7.75
CA ASP A 337 -0.24 -0.93 -7.62
C ASP A 337 -0.28 -0.19 -8.97
N LYS A 338 0.40 -0.74 -9.98
CA LYS A 338 0.55 -0.15 -11.33
C LYS A 338 -0.36 -0.86 -12.31
N VAL A 339 -1.66 -0.87 -12.02
CA VAL A 339 -2.65 -1.55 -12.85
C VAL A 339 -2.60 -0.99 -14.27
N PRO A 340 -2.31 -1.82 -15.29
CA PRO A 340 -2.31 -1.38 -16.67
C PRO A 340 -3.73 -1.04 -17.14
N ALA A 341 -3.87 -0.49 -18.34
CA ALA A 341 -5.16 -0.32 -18.99
C ALA A 341 -5.78 -1.69 -19.32
N LEU A 342 -6.50 -2.28 -18.34
CA LEU A 342 -7.05 -3.65 -18.41
C LEU A 342 -7.93 -3.83 -19.65
N ALA A 343 -8.81 -2.88 -19.92
CA ALA A 343 -9.70 -2.92 -21.08
C ALA A 343 -8.92 -3.10 -22.39
N LYS A 344 -7.87 -2.29 -22.59
CA LYS A 344 -7.03 -2.37 -23.78
C LYS A 344 -6.33 -3.73 -23.90
N LEU A 345 -5.70 -4.18 -22.82
CA LEU A 345 -5.01 -5.47 -22.82
C LEU A 345 -5.96 -6.64 -23.10
N ILE A 346 -7.16 -6.62 -22.50
CA ILE A 346 -8.15 -7.69 -22.69
C ILE A 346 -8.74 -7.62 -24.11
N ASP A 347 -9.03 -6.44 -24.64
CA ASP A 347 -9.52 -6.33 -26.04
C ASP A 347 -8.46 -6.76 -27.07
N GLU A 348 -7.16 -6.58 -26.78
CA GLU A 348 -6.05 -7.01 -27.64
C GLU A 348 -5.66 -8.49 -27.47
N ARG A 349 -5.75 -9.03 -26.24
CA ARG A 349 -5.22 -10.33 -25.86
C ARG A 349 -6.28 -11.35 -25.44
N GLY A 350 -7.54 -10.93 -25.30
CA GLY A 350 -8.66 -11.73 -24.84
C GLY A 350 -8.78 -11.79 -23.32
N ALA A 351 -7.66 -11.99 -22.61
CA ALA A 351 -7.62 -12.07 -21.16
C ALA A 351 -6.24 -11.70 -20.60
N ILE A 352 -6.19 -11.60 -19.26
CA ILE A 352 -4.96 -11.45 -18.46
C ILE A 352 -4.93 -12.57 -17.43
N THR A 353 -3.77 -13.22 -17.25
CA THR A 353 -3.59 -14.31 -16.28
C THR A 353 -2.18 -14.33 -15.70
N THR A 354 -1.90 -15.28 -14.83
CA THR A 354 -0.55 -15.54 -14.31
C THR A 354 0.34 -16.13 -15.38
N GLN A 355 1.64 -15.89 -15.29
CA GLN A 355 2.61 -16.73 -15.98
C GLN A 355 2.46 -18.17 -15.49
N PRO A 356 2.40 -19.18 -16.38
CA PRO A 356 2.33 -20.55 -15.96
C PRO A 356 3.60 -20.99 -15.25
N ILE A 357 3.46 -21.83 -14.25
CA ILE A 357 4.56 -22.47 -13.53
C ILE A 357 4.75 -23.90 -14.05
N ASP A 358 6.01 -24.35 -14.14
CA ASP A 358 6.32 -25.75 -14.40
C ASP A 358 6.24 -26.54 -13.09
N LEU A 359 5.28 -27.46 -13.01
CA LEU A 359 5.07 -28.30 -11.82
C LEU A 359 6.12 -29.43 -11.67
N GLY A 360 6.95 -29.64 -12.67
CA GLY A 360 7.89 -30.77 -12.70
C GLY A 360 7.25 -32.12 -13.02
N MET A 361 5.93 -32.19 -13.01
CA MET A 361 5.07 -33.35 -13.33
C MET A 361 3.77 -32.86 -13.97
N THR A 362 2.95 -33.75 -14.51
CA THR A 362 1.66 -33.35 -15.08
C THR A 362 0.70 -32.84 -13.99
N MET A 363 -0.30 -32.03 -14.37
CA MET A 363 -1.33 -31.57 -13.42
C MET A 363 -2.09 -32.74 -12.79
N ARG A 364 -2.28 -33.83 -13.53
CA ARG A 364 -2.90 -35.07 -13.05
C ARG A 364 -2.04 -35.72 -11.96
N GLU A 365 -0.75 -35.89 -12.22
CA GLU A 365 0.21 -36.45 -11.24
C GLU A 365 0.31 -35.55 -10.00
N GLN A 366 0.40 -34.25 -10.21
CA GLN A 366 0.46 -33.28 -9.11
C GLN A 366 -0.79 -33.36 -8.22
N TYR A 367 -1.99 -33.48 -8.81
CA TYR A 367 -3.22 -33.65 -8.02
C TYR A 367 -3.16 -34.95 -7.19
N ALA A 368 -2.67 -36.04 -7.76
CA ALA A 368 -2.56 -37.32 -7.08
C ALA A 368 -1.56 -37.33 -5.90
N THR A 369 -0.66 -36.33 -5.79
CA THR A 369 0.29 -36.26 -4.68
C THR A 369 -0.36 -35.86 -3.35
N TRP A 370 -1.52 -35.20 -3.38
CA TRP A 370 -2.17 -34.67 -2.19
C TRP A 370 -3.70 -34.76 -2.22
N GLY A 371 -4.33 -34.93 -3.35
CA GLY A 371 -5.77 -35.12 -3.51
C GLY A 371 -6.11 -36.57 -3.83
N ASN A 372 -7.41 -36.89 -3.82
CA ASN A 372 -7.89 -38.20 -4.23
C ASN A 372 -8.05 -38.29 -5.75
N PRO A 373 -7.27 -39.09 -6.48
CA PRO A 373 -7.39 -39.24 -7.94
C PRO A 373 -8.81 -39.54 -8.42
N ALA A 374 -9.59 -40.31 -7.67
CA ALA A 374 -10.97 -40.66 -8.01
C ALA A 374 -11.89 -39.43 -8.09
N ASP A 375 -11.58 -38.34 -7.36
CA ASP A 375 -12.35 -37.11 -7.46
C ASP A 375 -12.05 -36.39 -8.77
N LEU A 376 -10.78 -36.36 -9.18
CA LEU A 376 -10.38 -35.80 -10.47
C LEU A 376 -10.97 -36.60 -11.64
N ASP A 377 -10.98 -37.93 -11.55
CA ASP A 377 -11.56 -38.78 -12.57
C ASP A 377 -13.07 -38.56 -12.70
N LEU A 378 -13.79 -38.50 -11.57
CA LEU A 378 -15.22 -38.21 -11.55
C LEU A 378 -15.54 -36.84 -12.17
N MET A 379 -14.78 -35.81 -11.84
CA MET A 379 -14.98 -34.48 -12.43
C MET A 379 -14.59 -34.42 -13.90
N THR A 380 -13.62 -35.22 -14.34
CA THR A 380 -13.26 -35.39 -15.74
C THR A 380 -14.42 -36.02 -16.52
N ASP A 381 -15.07 -37.04 -15.96
CA ASP A 381 -16.25 -37.66 -16.57
C ASP A 381 -17.42 -36.66 -16.66
N ILE A 382 -17.64 -35.85 -15.63
CA ILE A 382 -18.67 -34.81 -15.65
C ILE A 382 -18.39 -33.78 -16.75
N ILE A 383 -17.14 -33.34 -16.90
CA ILE A 383 -16.77 -32.39 -17.97
C ILE A 383 -17.06 -33.00 -19.34
N ARG A 384 -16.69 -34.26 -19.58
CA ARG A 384 -16.94 -34.95 -20.85
C ARG A 384 -18.43 -35.08 -21.15
N GLU A 385 -19.26 -35.32 -20.13
CA GLU A 385 -20.70 -35.50 -20.30
C GLU A 385 -21.44 -34.15 -20.46
N GLN A 386 -21.11 -33.14 -19.67
CA GLN A 386 -21.88 -31.90 -19.62
C GLN A 386 -21.24 -30.72 -20.39
N HIS A 387 -19.93 -30.78 -20.60
CA HIS A 387 -19.16 -29.74 -21.30
C HIS A 387 -18.22 -30.36 -22.35
N PRO A 388 -18.74 -31.12 -23.31
CA PRO A 388 -17.94 -31.88 -24.27
C PRO A 388 -17.01 -31.02 -25.11
N ASP A 389 -17.38 -29.74 -25.35
CA ASP A 389 -16.56 -28.79 -26.08
C ASP A 389 -15.24 -28.45 -25.36
N MET A 390 -15.21 -28.59 -24.03
CA MET A 390 -14.02 -28.37 -23.20
C MET A 390 -13.20 -29.66 -22.99
N ALA A 391 -13.77 -30.85 -23.27
CA ALA A 391 -13.18 -32.13 -22.87
C ALA A 391 -11.74 -32.34 -23.40
N GLU A 392 -11.47 -32.01 -24.66
CA GLU A 392 -10.13 -32.13 -25.25
C GLU A 392 -9.14 -31.16 -24.59
N ALA A 393 -9.56 -29.93 -24.37
CA ALA A 393 -8.73 -28.90 -23.71
C ALA A 393 -8.43 -29.29 -22.26
N TRP A 394 -9.41 -29.86 -21.56
CA TRP A 394 -9.26 -30.35 -20.19
C TRP A 394 -8.24 -31.50 -20.12
N ASP A 395 -8.36 -32.51 -20.98
CA ASP A 395 -7.43 -33.64 -21.00
C ASP A 395 -6.00 -33.14 -21.31
N LYS A 396 -5.85 -32.27 -22.32
CA LYS A 396 -4.57 -31.67 -22.66
C LYS A 396 -3.96 -30.88 -21.49
N ALA A 397 -4.77 -30.14 -20.75
CA ALA A 397 -4.31 -29.40 -19.57
C ALA A 397 -3.87 -30.35 -18.45
N LEU A 398 -4.63 -31.43 -18.18
CA LEU A 398 -4.28 -32.41 -17.16
C LEU A 398 -2.95 -33.13 -17.46
N ASP A 399 -2.63 -33.33 -18.73
CA ASP A 399 -1.40 -33.95 -19.17
C ASP A 399 -0.24 -32.96 -19.34
N SER A 400 -0.51 -31.65 -19.17
CA SER A 400 0.50 -30.59 -19.17
C SER A 400 1.23 -30.50 -17.84
N ARG A 401 2.52 -30.08 -17.90
CA ARG A 401 3.32 -29.69 -16.74
C ARG A 401 3.14 -28.21 -16.40
N LEU A 402 2.61 -27.43 -17.32
CA LEU A 402 2.40 -25.99 -17.14
C LEU A 402 1.03 -25.73 -16.50
N PHE A 403 1.01 -24.88 -15.50
CA PHE A 403 -0.16 -24.60 -14.69
C PHE A 403 -0.30 -23.10 -14.38
N HIS A 404 -1.48 -22.52 -14.61
CA HIS A 404 -1.81 -21.15 -14.19
C HIS A 404 -2.33 -21.17 -12.75
N PRO A 405 -1.53 -20.72 -11.75
CA PRO A 405 -1.85 -20.92 -10.35
C PRO A 405 -2.91 -19.95 -9.83
N ALA A 406 -3.60 -20.35 -8.75
CA ALA A 406 -4.43 -19.53 -7.89
C ALA A 406 -5.74 -19.01 -8.51
N SER A 407 -6.25 -19.63 -9.59
CA SER A 407 -7.49 -19.21 -10.30
C SER A 407 -7.47 -17.73 -10.72
N ILE A 408 -6.29 -17.15 -10.93
CA ILE A 408 -6.15 -15.73 -11.27
C ILE A 408 -6.33 -15.52 -12.77
N ALA A 409 -7.46 -14.92 -13.12
CA ALA A 409 -7.75 -14.50 -14.48
C ALA A 409 -8.60 -13.22 -14.49
N ILE A 410 -8.38 -12.37 -15.51
CA ILE A 410 -9.14 -11.14 -15.74
C ILE A 410 -9.56 -11.15 -17.21
N MET A 411 -10.87 -11.05 -17.48
CA MET A 411 -11.42 -11.16 -18.82
C MET A 411 -12.72 -10.37 -18.96
N LYS A 412 -13.36 -10.43 -20.12
CA LYS A 412 -14.71 -9.89 -20.27
C LYS A 412 -15.67 -10.65 -19.37
N THR A 413 -16.64 -9.94 -18.82
CA THR A 413 -17.64 -10.51 -17.90
C THR A 413 -18.44 -11.63 -18.54
N GLU A 414 -18.70 -11.59 -19.83
CA GLU A 414 -19.36 -12.66 -20.60
C GLU A 414 -18.51 -13.93 -20.63
N ASP A 415 -17.22 -13.83 -20.97
CA ASP A 415 -16.29 -14.96 -21.00
C ASP A 415 -16.08 -15.57 -19.60
N TRP A 416 -16.01 -14.68 -18.59
CA TRP A 416 -15.93 -15.12 -17.20
C TRP A 416 -17.18 -15.90 -16.78
N ARG A 417 -18.37 -15.46 -17.17
CA ARG A 417 -19.63 -16.16 -16.84
C ARG A 417 -19.68 -17.55 -17.44
N GLU A 418 -19.20 -17.70 -18.67
CA GLU A 418 -19.10 -18.99 -19.33
C GLU A 418 -18.15 -19.92 -18.57
N MET A 419 -16.93 -19.47 -18.27
CA MET A 419 -15.95 -20.22 -17.47
C MET A 419 -16.48 -20.57 -16.08
N PHE A 420 -17.08 -19.59 -15.39
CA PHE A 420 -17.66 -19.80 -14.06
C PHE A 420 -18.79 -20.84 -14.09
N SER A 421 -19.67 -20.80 -15.11
CA SER A 421 -20.74 -21.78 -15.25
C SER A 421 -20.19 -23.18 -15.32
N VAL A 422 -19.16 -23.42 -16.14
CA VAL A 422 -18.51 -24.75 -16.22
C VAL A 422 -17.99 -25.18 -14.84
N ALA A 423 -17.23 -24.33 -14.17
CA ALA A 423 -16.66 -24.68 -12.86
C ALA A 423 -17.74 -24.93 -11.80
N TRP A 424 -18.80 -24.14 -11.82
CA TRP A 424 -19.92 -24.25 -10.89
C TRP A 424 -20.76 -25.51 -11.15
N ASP A 425 -21.09 -25.82 -12.41
CA ASP A 425 -21.87 -26.98 -12.80
C ASP A 425 -21.12 -28.27 -12.46
N VAL A 426 -19.81 -28.33 -12.77
CA VAL A 426 -18.95 -29.48 -12.43
C VAL A 426 -18.89 -29.71 -10.93
N ALA A 427 -18.71 -28.66 -10.13
CA ALA A 427 -18.64 -28.78 -8.67
C ALA A 427 -19.98 -29.27 -8.07
N ASN A 428 -21.11 -28.75 -8.54
CA ASN A 428 -22.43 -29.15 -8.03
C ASN A 428 -22.80 -30.56 -8.49
N GLU A 429 -22.53 -30.93 -9.73
CA GLU A 429 -22.80 -32.28 -10.24
C GLU A 429 -21.91 -33.31 -9.53
N TYR A 430 -20.66 -32.97 -9.24
CA TYR A 430 -19.81 -33.81 -8.41
C TYR A 430 -20.45 -34.07 -7.04
N LEU A 431 -20.90 -33.02 -6.33
CA LEU A 431 -21.58 -33.18 -5.05
C LEU A 431 -22.83 -34.07 -5.16
N ARG A 432 -23.61 -33.86 -6.18
CA ARG A 432 -24.80 -34.69 -6.43
C ARG A 432 -24.45 -36.17 -6.59
N ARG A 433 -23.41 -36.48 -7.34
CA ARG A 433 -22.99 -37.89 -7.61
C ARG A 433 -22.40 -38.56 -6.38
N ILE A 434 -21.73 -37.83 -5.50
CA ILE A 434 -21.22 -38.40 -4.24
C ILE A 434 -22.24 -38.42 -3.10
N GLY A 435 -23.50 -38.02 -3.35
CA GLY A 435 -24.56 -37.98 -2.34
C GLY A 435 -24.65 -36.70 -1.52
N GLY A 436 -23.94 -35.64 -1.92
CA GLY A 436 -24.03 -34.30 -1.31
C GLY A 436 -23.16 -34.07 -0.04
N ASP A 437 -22.69 -35.13 0.60
CA ASP A 437 -21.89 -35.01 1.83
C ASP A 437 -20.39 -35.24 1.59
N ILE A 438 -19.69 -34.15 1.22
CA ILE A 438 -18.24 -34.19 0.99
C ILE A 438 -17.47 -34.55 2.26
N VAL A 439 -17.95 -34.13 3.44
CA VAL A 439 -17.28 -34.42 4.73
C VAL A 439 -17.32 -35.91 5.02
N ALA A 440 -18.49 -36.55 4.84
CA ALA A 440 -18.63 -37.99 5.00
C ALA A 440 -17.77 -38.75 4.00
N ARG A 441 -17.75 -38.33 2.71
CA ARG A 441 -16.90 -38.95 1.68
C ARG A 441 -15.42 -38.88 2.03
N VAL A 442 -14.91 -37.71 2.43
CA VAL A 442 -13.50 -37.53 2.80
C VAL A 442 -13.15 -38.42 4.00
N LYS A 443 -13.98 -38.43 5.04
CA LYS A 443 -13.79 -39.32 6.21
C LYS A 443 -13.83 -40.80 5.86
N ALA A 444 -14.77 -41.22 5.00
CA ALA A 444 -14.88 -42.61 4.59
C ALA A 444 -13.69 -43.11 3.76
N ASN A 445 -12.99 -42.20 3.08
CA ASN A 445 -11.85 -42.50 2.23
C ASN A 445 -10.54 -41.89 2.77
N GLU A 446 -10.36 -41.86 4.09
CA GLU A 446 -9.27 -41.17 4.80
C GLU A 446 -7.88 -41.43 4.21
N LYS A 447 -7.58 -42.69 3.84
CA LYS A 447 -6.27 -43.04 3.26
C LYS A 447 -6.06 -42.44 1.86
N ALA A 448 -7.12 -42.32 1.06
CA ALA A 448 -7.06 -41.76 -0.30
C ALA A 448 -6.87 -40.23 -0.25
N TYR A 449 -7.27 -39.59 0.85
CA TYR A 449 -7.08 -38.15 1.07
C TYR A 449 -5.88 -37.84 1.96
N HIS A 450 -5.02 -38.81 2.26
CA HIS A 450 -3.81 -38.63 3.08
C HIS A 450 -4.04 -37.98 4.46
N ILE A 451 -5.23 -38.14 5.04
CA ILE A 451 -5.57 -37.59 6.34
C ILE A 451 -4.66 -38.22 7.40
N GLY A 452 -4.01 -37.41 8.22
CA GLY A 452 -3.08 -37.85 9.26
C GLY A 452 -1.61 -37.89 8.85
N GLU A 453 -1.27 -37.72 7.57
CA GLU A 453 0.12 -37.58 7.11
C GLU A 453 0.64 -36.14 7.27
N TYR A 454 -0.25 -35.17 7.38
CA TYR A 454 0.08 -33.74 7.54
C TYR A 454 -0.43 -33.25 8.89
N ASP A 455 0.44 -32.56 9.63
CA ASP A 455 0.10 -31.88 10.90
C ASP A 455 -0.72 -30.60 10.65
N PHE A 456 -1.70 -30.70 9.81
CA PHE A 456 -2.57 -29.62 9.42
C PHE A 456 -4.01 -30.00 9.73
N THR A 457 -4.92 -29.06 9.78
CA THR A 457 -6.34 -29.33 9.76
C THR A 457 -6.70 -30.02 8.43
N THR A 458 -6.19 -31.23 8.25
CA THR A 458 -6.10 -32.01 7.01
C THR A 458 -7.48 -32.20 6.42
N LEU A 459 -8.47 -32.48 7.27
CA LEU A 459 -9.86 -32.58 6.84
C LEU A 459 -10.34 -31.29 6.12
N THR A 460 -9.96 -30.14 6.65
CA THR A 460 -10.32 -28.83 6.08
C THR A 460 -9.70 -28.62 4.70
N HIS A 461 -8.48 -29.08 4.49
CA HIS A 461 -7.81 -29.03 3.21
C HIS A 461 -8.44 -29.98 2.19
N GLU A 462 -8.70 -31.21 2.59
CA GLU A 462 -9.25 -32.27 1.75
C GLU A 462 -10.70 -32.02 1.32
N ILE A 463 -11.48 -31.29 2.13
CA ILE A 463 -12.84 -30.88 1.76
C ILE A 463 -12.85 -29.89 0.57
N ARG A 464 -11.76 -29.16 0.29
CA ARG A 464 -11.67 -28.11 -0.75
C ARG A 464 -11.63 -28.62 -2.18
N VAL A 465 -12.10 -29.82 -2.43
CA VAL A 465 -12.06 -30.49 -3.76
C VAL A 465 -12.61 -29.59 -4.88
N GLY A 466 -13.75 -28.94 -4.67
CA GLY A 466 -14.37 -28.06 -5.67
C GLY A 466 -13.48 -26.87 -6.05
N GLY A 467 -12.85 -26.22 -5.04
CA GLY A 467 -11.91 -25.13 -5.28
C GLY A 467 -10.65 -25.56 -6.01
N GLN A 468 -10.11 -26.71 -5.65
CA GLN A 468 -8.91 -27.27 -6.29
C GLN A 468 -9.14 -27.65 -7.76
N ILE A 469 -10.32 -28.15 -8.08
CA ILE A 469 -10.69 -28.45 -9.47
C ILE A 469 -11.00 -27.15 -10.25
N CYS A 470 -11.64 -26.17 -9.60
CA CYS A 470 -11.85 -24.86 -10.20
C CYS A 470 -10.54 -24.23 -10.68
N GLU A 471 -9.47 -24.32 -9.87
CA GLU A 471 -8.16 -23.82 -10.25
C GLU A 471 -7.63 -24.48 -11.53
N ARG A 472 -7.87 -25.78 -11.72
CA ARG A 472 -7.50 -26.52 -12.93
C ARG A 472 -8.40 -26.18 -14.12
N ILE A 473 -9.69 -25.98 -13.89
CA ILE A 473 -10.63 -25.53 -14.93
C ILE A 473 -10.21 -24.14 -15.43
N VAL A 474 -9.88 -23.21 -14.54
CA VAL A 474 -9.38 -21.88 -14.94
C VAL A 474 -8.10 -22.01 -15.78
N SER A 475 -7.15 -22.85 -15.36
CA SER A 475 -5.91 -23.08 -16.13
C SER A 475 -6.21 -23.65 -17.53
N ALA A 476 -7.03 -24.69 -17.63
CA ALA A 476 -7.42 -25.29 -18.91
C ALA A 476 -8.19 -24.29 -19.80
N TRP A 477 -9.08 -23.49 -19.20
CA TRP A 477 -9.85 -22.47 -19.90
C TRP A 477 -8.96 -21.41 -20.52
N MET A 478 -7.94 -20.94 -19.76
CA MET A 478 -7.01 -19.92 -20.24
C MET A 478 -6.22 -20.42 -21.45
N ASP A 479 -5.70 -21.64 -21.40
CA ASP A 479 -4.94 -22.22 -22.50
C ASP A 479 -5.82 -22.49 -23.73
N TRP A 480 -7.09 -22.83 -23.53
CA TRP A 480 -8.03 -23.14 -24.59
C TRP A 480 -8.61 -21.91 -25.28
N LYS A 481 -9.24 -21.03 -24.50
CA LYS A 481 -9.95 -19.85 -25.06
C LYS A 481 -9.03 -18.66 -25.30
N PHE A 482 -7.96 -18.54 -24.54
CA PHE A 482 -7.08 -17.36 -24.55
C PHE A 482 -5.60 -17.72 -24.65
N PRO A 483 -5.15 -18.48 -25.67
CA PRO A 483 -3.74 -18.89 -25.80
C PRO A 483 -2.78 -17.71 -25.93
N ASN A 484 -3.28 -16.52 -26.26
CA ASN A 484 -2.51 -15.28 -26.36
C ASN A 484 -2.74 -14.33 -25.19
N ALA A 485 -3.33 -14.79 -24.08
CA ALA A 485 -3.57 -13.96 -22.90
C ALA A 485 -2.30 -13.21 -22.45
N ALA A 486 -2.49 -11.99 -21.97
CA ALA A 486 -1.39 -11.24 -21.36
C ALA A 486 -1.03 -11.91 -20.02
N GLN A 487 0.24 -12.31 -19.89
CA GLN A 487 0.72 -13.07 -18.73
C GLN A 487 1.60 -12.19 -17.84
N PHE A 488 1.34 -12.21 -16.54
CA PHE A 488 2.12 -11.48 -15.54
C PHE A 488 2.58 -12.44 -14.43
N PRO A 489 3.79 -12.24 -13.87
CA PRO A 489 4.23 -13.00 -12.70
C PRO A 489 3.22 -12.90 -11.55
N MET A 490 3.00 -14.01 -10.85
CA MET A 490 2.26 -14.01 -9.60
C MET A 490 3.18 -13.51 -8.47
N VAL A 491 2.66 -12.64 -7.61
CA VAL A 491 3.36 -12.13 -6.42
C VAL A 491 2.61 -12.60 -5.18
N THR A 492 3.36 -13.15 -4.21
CA THR A 492 2.84 -13.48 -2.89
C THR A 492 3.24 -12.41 -1.89
N VAL A 493 2.26 -11.88 -1.15
CA VAL A 493 2.46 -10.80 -0.18
C VAL A 493 2.59 -11.37 1.23
N ALA A 494 3.59 -10.88 1.97
CA ALA A 494 3.83 -11.28 3.35
C ALA A 494 3.02 -10.42 4.35
N ASP A 495 2.64 -11.01 5.49
CA ASP A 495 1.64 -10.47 6.43
C ASP A 495 2.13 -9.38 7.39
N LYS A 496 3.40 -8.93 7.41
CA LYS A 496 3.88 -8.00 8.45
C LYS A 496 4.78 -6.87 7.94
N ILE A 497 4.31 -5.65 8.17
CA ILE A 497 4.98 -4.39 7.79
C ILE A 497 5.44 -3.59 9.03
N GLU A 498 4.92 -3.87 10.23
CA GLU A 498 5.12 -3.07 11.43
C GLU A 498 6.18 -3.67 12.37
N VAL A 499 7.14 -2.83 12.79
CA VAL A 499 8.10 -3.17 13.85
C VAL A 499 7.88 -2.22 15.02
N PRO A 500 7.50 -2.71 16.23
CA PRO A 500 7.38 -1.87 17.40
C PRO A 500 8.70 -1.13 17.67
N PHE A 501 8.62 0.18 17.83
CA PHE A 501 9.75 1.00 18.22
C PHE A 501 9.94 0.89 19.74
N THR A 502 10.84 0.04 20.17
CA THR A 502 11.32 0.00 21.55
C THR A 502 12.54 0.92 21.66
N PRO A 503 12.55 1.89 22.62
CA PRO A 503 13.77 2.61 22.93
C PRO A 503 14.84 1.59 23.31
N THR A 504 15.97 1.60 22.59
CA THR A 504 17.09 0.74 22.96
C THR A 504 17.49 1.10 24.41
N SER A 505 17.41 0.14 25.31
CA SER A 505 18.01 0.21 26.63
C SER A 505 19.44 0.78 26.51
N LYS A 506 19.82 1.60 27.49
CA LYS A 506 21.11 2.30 27.63
C LYS A 506 22.28 1.53 27.00
N PRO A 507 23.19 2.21 26.30
CA PRO A 507 24.37 1.54 25.78
C PRO A 507 25.09 0.84 26.94
N GLN A 508 25.26 -0.46 26.83
CA GLN A 508 26.10 -1.20 27.76
C GLN A 508 27.47 -0.52 27.76
N ARG A 509 27.83 0.04 28.91
CA ARG A 509 29.19 0.48 29.17
C ARG A 509 30.09 -0.73 29.01
N THR A 510 30.77 -0.83 27.88
CA THR A 510 31.90 -1.72 27.71
C THR A 510 32.90 -1.41 28.83
N LYS A 511 33.03 -2.31 29.78
CA LYS A 511 34.10 -2.26 30.76
C LYS A 511 35.41 -2.27 29.98
N ARG A 512 36.10 -1.13 29.97
CA ARG A 512 37.53 -1.09 29.57
C ARG A 512 38.27 -2.01 30.51
N THR A 513 38.67 -3.17 30.04
CA THR A 513 39.70 -3.99 30.68
C THR A 513 41.00 -3.21 30.56
N ASN A 514 41.42 -2.65 31.68
CA ASN A 514 42.79 -2.17 31.83
C ASN A 514 43.72 -3.40 31.78
N SER A 515 44.29 -3.68 30.64
CA SER A 515 45.50 -4.50 30.59
C SER A 515 46.69 -3.58 30.94
N LYS A 516 47.13 -3.67 32.19
CA LYS A 516 48.50 -3.30 32.59
C LYS A 516 49.43 -4.30 31.92
N LYS A 517 50.27 -3.84 31.00
CA LYS A 517 51.69 -4.15 30.89
C LYS A 517 52.36 -3.10 30.01
#